data_77909724756c15d9d8b01869a02367eb
#
_entry.id   77909724756c15d9d8b01869a02367eb
#
_cell.length_a   1.000
_cell.length_b   1.000
_cell.length_c   1.000
_cell.angle_alpha   90.00
_cell.angle_beta   90.00
_cell.angle_gamma   90.00
#
_symmetry.space_group_name_H-M   'P 1'
#
loop_
_entity.id
_entity.type
_entity.pdbx_description
1 polymer ?
#
loop_
_entity_poly.entity_id
_entity_poly.type
_entity_poly.pdbx_seq_one_letter_code
_entity_poly.pdbx_strand_id
1 'polypeptide(L)'
;MPRSSQPIIEFVRLPDIPLEELVAHMSDPRVRTHMPLLTFSWDLEMAAKFVAAKEACWQRDGLGHWAFLADGRYVGWGGFQKEGEEWDFGLVLHPAAFGLGMPITRKALAFASEDPRIPFVTFLLPPSRRNLGALRRMGARFIGETDYDGTRFLKYRLETSGPVGAVSRTA
;
A
#
# COMPACT_ATOMS: atom_id res chain seq x y z
N MET A 1 6.55 28.65 -17.07
CA MET A 1 5.66 27.68 -16.42
C MET A 1 6.28 27.25 -15.10
N PRO A 2 5.63 27.50 -13.99
CA PRO A 2 6.12 26.96 -12.74
C PRO A 2 6.12 25.45 -12.84
N ARG A 3 7.24 24.81 -12.57
CA ARG A 3 7.29 23.35 -12.38
C ARG A 3 6.40 23.07 -11.18
N SER A 4 5.31 22.34 -11.40
CA SER A 4 4.51 21.79 -10.30
C SER A 4 5.48 20.99 -9.45
N SER A 5 5.85 21.53 -8.30
CA SER A 5 6.67 20.79 -7.34
C SER A 5 5.86 19.56 -6.92
N GLN A 6 6.49 18.41 -6.94
CA GLN A 6 5.83 17.20 -6.45
C GLN A 6 5.50 17.40 -4.97
N PRO A 7 4.32 16.94 -4.52
CA PRO A 7 3.94 17.11 -3.12
C PRO A 7 4.91 16.35 -2.20
N ILE A 8 5.08 16.87 -1.01
CA ILE A 8 5.86 16.21 0.04
C ILE A 8 5.01 15.08 0.62
N ILE A 9 5.49 13.85 0.43
CA ILE A 9 4.83 12.65 0.94
C ILE A 9 5.41 12.29 2.31
N GLU A 10 4.53 12.12 3.30
CA GLU A 10 4.88 11.69 4.65
C GLU A 10 4.10 10.44 5.01
N PHE A 11 4.75 9.52 5.72
CA PHE A 11 4.13 8.32 6.29
C PHE A 11 3.99 8.53 7.80
N VAL A 12 2.75 8.48 8.28
CA VAL A 12 2.42 8.65 9.70
C VAL A 12 1.60 7.46 10.18
N ARG A 13 1.43 7.35 11.48
CA ARG A 13 0.61 6.28 12.07
C ARG A 13 -0.87 6.62 11.91
N LEU A 14 -1.69 5.60 11.70
CA LEU A 14 -3.15 5.78 11.51
C LEU A 14 -3.84 6.50 12.67
N PRO A 15 -3.47 6.32 13.95
CA PRO A 15 -4.07 7.10 15.03
C PRO A 15 -3.85 8.61 14.94
N ASP A 16 -2.89 9.07 14.14
CA ASP A 16 -2.64 10.50 13.94
C ASP A 16 -3.66 11.16 13.00
N ILE A 17 -4.53 10.36 12.36
CA ILE A 17 -5.54 10.84 11.42
C ILE A 17 -6.91 10.88 12.13
N PRO A 18 -7.68 12.00 12.00
CA PRO A 18 -9.04 12.04 12.49
C PRO A 18 -9.90 10.93 11.88
N LEU A 19 -10.69 10.26 12.71
CA LEU A 19 -11.53 9.14 12.26
C LEU A 19 -12.52 9.55 11.17
N GLU A 20 -12.99 10.80 11.21
CA GLU A 20 -13.89 11.37 10.21
C GLU A 20 -13.29 11.36 8.80
N GLU A 21 -11.99 11.59 8.67
CA GLU A 21 -11.29 11.52 7.38
C GLU A 21 -11.23 10.10 6.85
N LEU A 22 -11.03 9.11 7.71
CA LEU A 22 -11.07 7.70 7.33
C LEU A 22 -12.47 7.28 6.90
N VAL A 23 -13.50 7.70 7.63
CA VAL A 23 -14.91 7.42 7.29
C VAL A 23 -15.24 8.01 5.92
N ALA A 24 -14.91 9.27 5.68
CA ALA A 24 -15.17 9.93 4.40
C ALA A 24 -14.44 9.22 3.24
N HIS A 25 -13.19 8.85 3.43
CA HIS A 25 -12.40 8.14 2.44
C HIS A 25 -12.99 6.76 2.11
N MET A 26 -13.24 5.94 3.12
CA MET A 26 -13.69 4.56 2.93
C MET A 26 -15.17 4.46 2.57
N SER A 27 -15.93 5.53 2.72
CA SER A 27 -17.33 5.59 2.30
C SER A 27 -17.49 6.06 0.85
N ASP A 28 -16.43 6.51 0.20
CA ASP A 28 -16.48 6.95 -1.20
C ASP A 28 -16.75 5.75 -2.11
N PRO A 29 -17.80 5.78 -2.95
CA PRO A 29 -18.15 4.67 -3.84
C PRO A 29 -17.03 4.29 -4.81
N ARG A 30 -16.20 5.25 -5.20
CA ARG A 30 -15.06 5.01 -6.12
C ARG A 30 -13.97 4.17 -5.45
N VAL A 31 -13.79 4.30 -4.14
CA VAL A 31 -12.87 3.46 -3.35
C VAL A 31 -13.44 2.06 -3.23
N ARG A 32 -14.71 1.94 -2.88
CA ARG A 32 -15.38 0.66 -2.65
C ARG A 32 -15.40 -0.24 -3.89
N THR A 33 -15.50 0.34 -5.07
CA THR A 33 -15.46 -0.40 -6.34
C THR A 33 -14.18 -1.21 -6.52
N HIS A 34 -13.07 -0.74 -5.95
CA HIS A 34 -11.76 -1.39 -6.05
C HIS A 34 -11.40 -2.28 -4.85
N MET A 35 -12.31 -2.43 -3.89
CA MET A 35 -12.08 -3.19 -2.66
C MET A 35 -13.11 -4.31 -2.52
N PRO A 36 -12.86 -5.49 -3.11
CA PRO A 36 -13.85 -6.58 -3.11
C PRO A 36 -14.18 -7.12 -1.71
N LEU A 37 -13.31 -6.91 -0.72
CA LEU A 37 -13.53 -7.34 0.66
C LEU A 37 -14.29 -6.32 1.49
N LEU A 38 -14.57 -5.13 0.96
CA LEU A 38 -15.29 -4.07 1.67
C LEU A 38 -16.80 -4.25 1.48
N THR A 39 -17.42 -5.02 2.36
CA THR A 39 -18.83 -5.42 2.25
C THR A 39 -19.77 -4.68 3.20
N PHE A 40 -19.27 -3.76 4.02
CA PHE A 40 -20.02 -3.07 5.06
C PHE A 40 -19.88 -1.55 4.96
N SER A 41 -20.82 -0.84 5.59
CA SER A 41 -20.76 0.62 5.68
C SER A 41 -19.76 1.06 6.75
N TRP A 42 -19.06 2.17 6.50
CA TRP A 42 -18.13 2.77 7.44
C TRP A 42 -18.82 3.87 8.27
N ASP A 43 -18.63 3.80 9.57
CA ASP A 43 -18.94 4.81 10.54
C ASP A 43 -17.75 5.05 11.47
N LEU A 44 -17.89 5.93 12.46
CA LEU A 44 -16.80 6.23 13.39
C LEU A 44 -16.38 5.00 14.22
N GLU A 45 -17.32 4.17 14.61
CA GLU A 45 -17.03 2.94 15.36
C GLU A 45 -16.20 1.98 14.51
N MET A 46 -16.58 1.79 13.26
CA MET A 46 -15.85 0.94 12.31
C MET A 46 -14.45 1.48 12.04
N ALA A 47 -14.32 2.79 11.85
CA ALA A 47 -13.03 3.44 11.67
C ALA A 47 -12.11 3.24 12.90
N ALA A 48 -12.64 3.37 14.09
CA ALA A 48 -11.90 3.12 15.33
C ALA A 48 -11.43 1.67 15.45
N LYS A 49 -12.28 0.71 15.11
CA LYS A 49 -11.92 -0.73 15.08
C LYS A 49 -10.83 -1.02 14.04
N PHE A 50 -10.95 -0.41 12.86
CA PHE A 50 -9.95 -0.54 11.81
C PHE A 50 -8.59 -0.02 12.26
N VAL A 51 -8.53 1.17 12.84
CA VAL A 51 -7.28 1.76 13.36
C VAL A 51 -6.68 0.87 14.45
N ALA A 52 -7.50 0.38 15.38
CA ALA A 52 -7.04 -0.51 16.45
C ALA A 52 -6.47 -1.82 15.89
N ALA A 53 -7.10 -2.41 14.88
CA ALA A 53 -6.62 -3.62 14.23
C ALA A 53 -5.28 -3.39 13.51
N LYS A 54 -5.11 -2.25 12.84
CA LYS A 54 -3.85 -1.89 12.20
C LYS A 54 -2.73 -1.63 13.22
N GLU A 55 -3.03 -0.96 14.32
CA GLU A 55 -2.06 -0.76 15.41
C GLU A 55 -1.66 -2.09 16.08
N ALA A 56 -2.57 -3.04 16.20
CA ALA A 56 -2.25 -4.38 16.68
C ALA A 56 -1.21 -5.09 15.79
N CYS A 57 -1.27 -4.90 14.47
CA CYS A 57 -0.26 -5.39 13.54
C CYS A 57 1.11 -4.76 13.82
N TRP A 58 1.17 -3.46 14.08
CA TRP A 58 2.41 -2.78 14.48
C TRP A 58 3.00 -3.35 15.76
N GLN A 59 2.17 -3.59 16.76
CA GLN A 59 2.61 -4.15 18.04
C GLN A 59 3.12 -5.59 17.90
N ARG A 60 2.43 -6.40 17.10
CA ARG A 60 2.80 -7.81 16.88
C ARG A 60 4.06 -7.97 16.03
N ASP A 61 4.15 -7.21 14.94
CA ASP A 61 5.14 -7.45 13.89
C ASP A 61 6.24 -6.37 13.83
N GLY A 62 6.10 -5.28 14.58
CA GLY A 62 7.03 -4.15 14.56
C GLY A 62 6.94 -3.28 13.31
N LEU A 63 5.99 -3.55 12.45
CA LEU A 63 5.69 -2.82 11.21
C LEU A 63 4.26 -3.11 10.81
N GLY A 64 3.61 -2.16 10.17
CA GLY A 64 2.23 -2.28 9.70
C GLY A 64 1.88 -1.19 8.70
N HIS A 65 0.59 -0.95 8.51
CA HIS A 65 0.12 0.08 7.60
C HIS A 65 0.27 1.49 8.19
N TRP A 66 0.55 2.44 7.31
CA TRP A 66 0.61 3.87 7.59
C TRP A 66 -0.61 4.60 7.05
N ALA A 67 -0.81 5.82 7.50
CA ALA A 67 -1.54 6.84 6.76
C ALA A 67 -0.54 7.64 5.92
N PHE A 68 -0.97 8.07 4.74
CA PHE A 68 -0.14 8.87 3.84
C PHE A 68 -0.65 10.31 3.84
N LEU A 69 0.30 11.24 3.99
CA LEU A 69 0.04 12.66 3.85
C LEU A 69 0.75 13.17 2.60
N ALA A 70 0.10 14.06 1.86
CA ALA A 70 0.67 14.84 0.78
C ALA A 70 0.50 16.32 1.14
N ASP A 71 1.60 17.03 1.30
CA ASP A 71 1.63 18.43 1.80
C ASP A 71 0.78 18.60 3.08
N GLY A 72 0.92 17.68 4.01
CA GLY A 72 0.22 17.66 5.30
C GLY A 72 -1.24 17.24 5.27
N ARG A 73 -1.78 16.84 4.11
CA ARG A 73 -3.18 16.37 3.98
C ARG A 73 -3.25 14.87 3.82
N TYR A 74 -4.19 14.25 4.52
CA TYR A 74 -4.47 12.83 4.38
C TYR A 74 -4.91 12.49 2.94
N VAL A 75 -4.27 11.51 2.34
CA VAL A 75 -4.55 11.07 0.97
C VAL A 75 -4.81 9.57 0.84
N GLY A 76 -4.61 8.81 1.90
CA GLY A 76 -4.83 7.37 1.86
C GLY A 76 -4.07 6.62 2.94
N TRP A 77 -4.13 5.31 2.87
CA TRP A 77 -3.44 4.42 3.79
C TRP A 77 -2.91 3.19 3.07
N GLY A 78 -1.99 2.52 3.69
CA GLY A 78 -1.40 1.30 3.15
C GLY A 78 -0.02 1.05 3.74
N GLY A 79 0.76 0.27 3.04
CA GLY A 79 2.10 -0.13 3.45
C GLY A 79 2.22 -1.65 3.54
N PHE A 80 3.02 -2.14 4.46
CA PHE A 80 3.33 -3.55 4.58
C PHE A 80 2.54 -4.18 5.73
N GLN A 81 1.89 -5.29 5.44
CA GLN A 81 1.24 -6.11 6.44
C GLN A 81 1.79 -7.52 6.36
N LYS A 82 2.17 -8.08 7.49
CA LYS A 82 2.70 -9.43 7.55
C LYS A 82 1.56 -10.44 7.42
N GLU A 83 1.69 -11.31 6.42
CA GLU A 83 0.78 -12.42 6.16
C GLU A 83 1.60 -13.72 6.18
N GLY A 84 1.52 -14.47 7.29
CA GLY A 84 2.42 -15.59 7.51
C GLY A 84 3.87 -15.10 7.62
N GLU A 85 4.72 -15.58 6.73
CA GLU A 85 6.13 -15.16 6.64
C GLU A 85 6.39 -14.09 5.56
N GLU A 86 5.35 -13.66 4.86
CA GLU A 86 5.43 -12.70 3.76
C GLU A 86 4.97 -11.31 4.20
N TRP A 87 5.48 -10.29 3.53
CA TRP A 87 5.03 -8.91 3.68
C TRP A 87 4.23 -8.51 2.45
N ASP A 88 2.93 -8.30 2.64
CA ASP A 88 2.04 -7.86 1.57
C ASP A 88 1.96 -6.34 1.54
N PHE A 89 2.12 -5.76 0.35
CA PHE A 89 2.00 -4.32 0.13
C PHE A 89 0.59 -3.97 -0.33
N GLY A 90 -0.09 -3.14 0.45
CA GLY A 90 -1.40 -2.59 0.12
C GLY A 90 -1.35 -1.07 -0.01
N LEU A 91 -2.22 -0.53 -0.85
CA LEU A 91 -2.34 0.90 -1.08
C LEU A 91 -3.78 1.24 -1.41
N VAL A 92 -4.39 2.07 -0.57
CA VAL A 92 -5.76 2.56 -0.75
C VAL A 92 -5.73 4.08 -0.70
N LEU A 93 -5.84 4.71 -1.87
CA LEU A 93 -5.81 6.16 -2.00
C LEU A 93 -7.21 6.76 -2.11
N HIS A 94 -7.36 7.96 -1.57
CA HIS A 94 -8.51 8.79 -1.87
C HIS A 94 -8.57 9.05 -3.39
N PRO A 95 -9.75 9.04 -4.03
CA PRO A 95 -9.85 9.23 -5.48
C PRO A 95 -9.17 10.47 -6.03
N ALA A 96 -9.21 11.58 -5.28
CA ALA A 96 -8.52 12.82 -5.65
C ALA A 96 -6.98 12.68 -5.67
N ALA A 97 -6.43 11.61 -5.10
CA ALA A 97 -5.00 11.38 -4.96
C ALA A 97 -4.51 10.14 -5.75
N PHE A 98 -5.30 9.59 -6.65
CA PHE A 98 -4.89 8.40 -7.43
C PHE A 98 -3.58 8.60 -8.19
N GLY A 99 -3.28 9.82 -8.63
CA GLY A 99 -2.02 10.15 -9.27
C GLY A 99 -0.77 10.03 -8.38
N LEU A 100 -0.94 9.90 -7.06
CA LEU A 100 0.16 9.76 -6.11
C LEU A 100 0.56 8.31 -5.82
N GLY A 101 -0.09 7.34 -6.43
CA GLY A 101 0.18 5.92 -6.21
C GLY A 101 1.64 5.54 -6.45
N MET A 102 2.23 5.97 -7.54
CA MET A 102 3.63 5.66 -7.86
C MET A 102 4.64 6.34 -6.93
N PRO A 103 4.57 7.64 -6.65
CA PRO A 103 5.46 8.27 -5.67
C PRO A 103 5.40 7.63 -4.28
N ILE A 104 4.20 7.30 -3.80
CA ILE A 104 4.02 6.64 -2.51
C ILE A 104 4.61 5.22 -2.54
N THR A 105 4.32 4.45 -3.57
CA THR A 105 4.85 3.09 -3.73
C THR A 105 6.38 3.09 -3.77
N ARG A 106 7.00 4.00 -4.51
CA ARG A 106 8.47 4.13 -4.58
C ARG A 106 9.06 4.43 -3.21
N LYS A 107 8.45 5.34 -2.45
CA LYS A 107 8.91 5.67 -1.09
C LYS A 107 8.80 4.45 -0.16
N ALA A 108 7.70 3.71 -0.23
CA ALA A 108 7.51 2.50 0.55
C ALA A 108 8.52 1.41 0.17
N LEU A 109 8.78 1.20 -1.11
CA LEU A 109 9.75 0.21 -1.57
C LEU A 109 11.19 0.60 -1.22
N ALA A 110 11.52 1.89 -1.21
CA ALA A 110 12.82 2.37 -0.71
C ALA A 110 12.99 2.02 0.77
N PHE A 111 11.95 2.23 1.58
CA PHE A 111 11.94 1.78 2.98
C PHE A 111 12.16 0.26 3.08
N ALA A 112 11.44 -0.53 2.31
CA ALA A 112 11.52 -1.99 2.35
C ALA A 112 12.92 -2.49 1.95
N SER A 113 13.58 -1.84 1.00
CA SER A 113 14.91 -2.22 0.54
C SER A 113 15.99 -2.05 1.62
N GLU A 114 15.75 -1.19 2.59
CA GLU A 114 16.66 -0.94 3.71
C GLU A 114 16.30 -1.72 4.98
N ASP A 115 15.14 -2.39 4.98
CA ASP A 115 14.66 -3.15 6.13
C ASP A 115 14.97 -4.65 5.93
N PRO A 116 15.86 -5.23 6.77
CA PRO A 116 16.26 -6.64 6.61
C PRO A 116 15.13 -7.63 6.86
N ARG A 117 14.01 -7.19 7.49
CA ARG A 117 12.84 -8.05 7.68
C ARG A 117 12.07 -8.30 6.38
N ILE A 118 12.27 -7.45 5.36
CA ILE A 118 11.49 -7.46 4.11
C ILE A 118 12.39 -7.80 2.91
N PRO A 119 12.77 -9.07 2.73
CA PRO A 119 13.61 -9.46 1.59
C PRO A 119 12.85 -9.39 0.26
N PHE A 120 11.54 -9.50 0.30
CA PHE A 120 10.64 -9.32 -0.84
C PHE A 120 9.27 -8.87 -0.36
N VAL A 121 8.49 -8.32 -1.26
CA VAL A 121 7.09 -7.95 -1.01
C VAL A 121 6.16 -8.69 -1.95
N THR A 122 4.94 -8.92 -1.50
CA THR A 122 3.86 -9.46 -2.32
C THR A 122 2.82 -8.38 -2.60
N PHE A 123 2.10 -8.55 -3.71
CA PHE A 123 0.97 -7.71 -4.09
C PHE A 123 -0.21 -8.63 -4.40
N LEU A 124 -1.32 -8.42 -3.73
CA LEU A 124 -2.58 -9.10 -4.03
C LEU A 124 -3.45 -8.13 -4.83
N LEU A 125 -3.73 -8.48 -6.07
CA LEU A 125 -4.48 -7.64 -6.98
C LEU A 125 -5.77 -8.33 -7.41
N PRO A 126 -6.92 -7.62 -7.41
CA PRO A 126 -8.14 -8.20 -7.93
C PRO A 126 -7.98 -8.56 -9.42
N PRO A 127 -8.56 -9.67 -9.90
CA PRO A 127 -8.45 -10.08 -11.30
C PRO A 127 -8.95 -9.05 -12.31
N SER A 128 -9.83 -8.16 -11.85
CA SER A 128 -10.37 -7.06 -12.66
C SER A 128 -9.37 -5.93 -12.94
N ARG A 129 -8.24 -5.89 -12.22
CA ARG A 129 -7.23 -4.85 -12.42
C ARG A 129 -6.47 -5.07 -13.72
N ARG A 130 -6.57 -4.14 -14.65
CA ARG A 130 -6.04 -4.28 -16.01
C ARG A 130 -4.68 -3.60 -16.23
N ASN A 131 -4.34 -2.59 -15.44
CA ASN A 131 -3.09 -1.83 -15.62
C ASN A 131 -2.00 -2.35 -14.68
N LEU A 132 -1.27 -3.36 -15.12
CA LEU A 132 -0.17 -3.98 -14.39
C LEU A 132 1.22 -3.54 -14.91
N GLY A 133 1.23 -2.64 -15.90
CA GLY A 133 2.48 -2.25 -16.56
C GLY A 133 3.49 -1.61 -15.62
N ALA A 134 3.05 -0.71 -14.73
CA ALA A 134 3.92 -0.06 -13.75
C ALA A 134 4.55 -1.09 -12.78
N LEU A 135 3.76 -2.04 -12.31
CA LEU A 135 4.23 -3.10 -11.41
C LEU A 135 5.28 -3.99 -12.08
N ARG A 136 5.03 -4.37 -13.32
CA ARG A 136 5.98 -5.16 -14.12
C ARG A 136 7.28 -4.40 -14.40
N ARG A 137 7.18 -3.09 -14.71
CA ARG A 137 8.37 -2.25 -14.92
C ARG A 137 9.24 -2.12 -13.67
N MET A 138 8.65 -2.23 -12.48
CA MET A 138 9.40 -2.28 -11.21
C MET A 138 10.09 -3.63 -10.98
N GLY A 139 9.81 -4.64 -11.79
CA GLY A 139 10.39 -5.97 -11.66
C GLY A 139 9.51 -6.99 -10.94
N ALA A 140 8.26 -6.63 -10.62
CA ALA A 140 7.33 -7.57 -10.02
C ALA A 140 6.93 -8.64 -11.03
N ARG A 141 6.85 -9.89 -10.54
CA ARG A 141 6.49 -11.05 -11.35
C ARG A 141 5.24 -11.73 -10.81
N PHE A 142 4.41 -12.22 -11.71
CA PHE A 142 3.26 -13.04 -11.37
C PHE A 142 3.74 -14.40 -10.82
N ILE A 143 3.23 -14.78 -9.65
CA ILE A 143 3.58 -16.04 -8.99
C ILE A 143 2.40 -16.98 -8.76
N GLY A 144 1.21 -16.59 -9.15
CA GLY A 144 0.02 -17.43 -9.07
C GLY A 144 -1.21 -16.69 -8.60
N GLU A 145 -2.23 -17.47 -8.36
CA GLU A 145 -3.48 -17.01 -7.78
C GLU A 145 -3.57 -17.45 -6.32
N THR A 146 -4.24 -16.66 -5.51
CA THR A 146 -4.51 -17.01 -4.12
C THR A 146 -5.93 -16.62 -3.77
N ASP A 147 -6.49 -17.31 -2.79
CA ASP A 147 -7.77 -16.98 -2.19
C ASP A 147 -7.51 -16.32 -0.83
N TYR A 148 -8.12 -15.17 -0.61
CA TYR A 148 -8.04 -14.44 0.64
C TYR A 148 -9.46 -14.05 1.07
N ASP A 149 -9.89 -14.52 2.24
CA ASP A 149 -11.23 -14.33 2.76
C ASP A 149 -12.35 -14.69 1.74
N GLY A 150 -12.16 -15.80 1.01
CA GLY A 150 -13.12 -16.28 0.01
C GLY A 150 -13.11 -15.50 -1.31
N THR A 151 -12.15 -14.58 -1.49
CA THR A 151 -12.00 -13.77 -2.70
C THR A 151 -10.70 -14.11 -3.41
N ARG A 152 -10.81 -14.31 -4.74
CA ARG A 152 -9.66 -14.61 -5.60
C ARG A 152 -8.83 -13.38 -5.90
N PHE A 153 -7.51 -13.51 -5.75
CA PHE A 153 -6.53 -12.47 -6.10
C PHE A 153 -5.42 -13.04 -6.98
N LEU A 154 -4.87 -12.17 -7.81
CA LEU A 154 -3.61 -12.39 -8.51
C LEU A 154 -2.47 -11.99 -7.58
N LYS A 155 -1.48 -12.86 -7.41
CA LYS A 155 -0.34 -12.63 -6.53
C LYS A 155 0.91 -12.33 -7.33
N TYR A 156 1.54 -11.21 -7.02
CA TYR A 156 2.82 -10.79 -7.58
C TYR A 156 3.87 -10.72 -6.47
N ARG A 157 5.12 -10.91 -6.85
CA ARG A 157 6.28 -10.84 -5.96
C ARG A 157 7.32 -9.89 -6.53
N LEU A 158 7.89 -9.06 -5.65
CA LEU A 158 8.98 -8.14 -5.96
C LEU A 158 10.08 -8.28 -4.93
N GLU A 159 11.30 -8.62 -5.38
CA GLU A 159 12.48 -8.64 -4.53
C GLU A 159 12.85 -7.20 -4.15
N THR A 160 13.09 -6.96 -2.86
CA THR A 160 13.45 -5.63 -2.34
C THR A 160 14.95 -5.45 -2.22
N SER A 161 15.70 -6.54 -2.04
CA SER A 161 17.14 -6.60 -1.91
C SER A 161 17.79 -7.20 -3.17
N GLY A 162 17.29 -6.85 -4.34
CA GLY A 162 17.98 -7.17 -5.58
C GLY A 162 19.30 -6.39 -5.67
N PRO A 163 20.32 -6.89 -6.37
CA PRO A 163 21.56 -6.15 -6.55
C PRO A 163 21.20 -4.80 -7.16
N VAL A 164 21.45 -3.72 -6.40
CA VAL A 164 21.59 -2.40 -6.96
C VAL A 164 22.61 -2.54 -8.07
N GLY A 165 22.14 -2.50 -9.32
CA GLY A 165 22.87 -2.67 -10.55
C GLY A 165 24.31 -3.15 -10.41
N ALA A 166 24.57 -4.40 -10.71
CA ALA A 166 25.87 -4.77 -11.19
C ALA A 166 26.10 -4.00 -12.48
N VAL A 167 26.62 -2.79 -12.37
CA VAL A 167 27.27 -2.14 -13.48
C VAL A 167 28.42 -3.06 -13.81
N SER A 168 28.23 -3.83 -14.87
CA SER A 168 29.28 -4.57 -15.53
C SER A 168 30.37 -3.55 -15.88
N ARG A 169 31.38 -3.41 -15.03
CA ARG A 169 32.66 -2.85 -15.44
C ARG A 169 33.34 -3.98 -16.20
N THR A 170 33.06 -4.02 -17.47
CA THR A 170 33.98 -4.67 -18.41
C THR A 170 35.16 -3.76 -18.52
N ALA A 171 36.29 -4.21 -18.01
CA ALA A 171 37.62 -3.69 -18.30
C ALA A 171 37.98 -3.93 -19.77
#